data_adb2d4a4552deedb3002231e09976698
#
_entry.id   adb2d4a4552deedb3002231e09976698
#
_cell.length_a   1.000
_cell.length_b   1.000
_cell.length_c   1.000
_cell.angle_alpha   90.00
_cell.angle_beta   90.00
_cell.angle_gamma   90.00
#
_symmetry.space_group_name_H-M   'P 1'
#
loop_
_entity.id
_entity.type
_entity.pdbx_description
1 polymer ?
#
loop_
_entity_poly.entity_id
_entity_poly.type
_entity_poly.pdbx_seq_one_letter_code
_entity_poly.pdbx_strand_id
1 'polypeptide(L)' 'MNRSEIEEKVKHFLIEELEIDEDKIYPEARLKEDMNIDSLDFVDIVVIVDKYFGFKLKAEEMAGIDTLAQFCDYIESKVN' A
#
# COMPACT_ATOMS: atom_id res chain seq x y z
N MET A 1 -1.61 15.12 5.77
CA MET A 1 -2.63 14.11 5.42
C MET A 1 -2.87 13.22 6.63
N ASN A 2 -4.11 13.05 7.04
CA ASN A 2 -4.40 12.26 8.23
C ASN A 2 -4.47 10.75 7.90
N ARG A 3 -4.51 9.91 8.93
CA ARG A 3 -4.49 8.45 8.76
C ARG A 3 -5.70 7.95 7.95
N SER A 4 -6.88 8.50 8.20
CA SER A 4 -8.09 8.09 7.47
C SER A 4 -7.96 8.33 5.97
N GLU A 5 -7.42 9.47 5.58
CA GLU A 5 -7.20 9.78 4.18
C GLU A 5 -6.19 8.82 3.54
N ILE A 6 -5.13 8.48 4.28
CA ILE A 6 -4.12 7.54 3.81
C ILE A 6 -4.76 6.17 3.58
N GLU A 7 -5.53 5.70 4.55
CA GLU A 7 -6.20 4.39 4.45
C GLU A 7 -7.19 4.35 3.29
N GLU A 8 -7.95 5.42 3.09
CA GLU A 8 -8.89 5.48 1.98
C GLU A 8 -8.19 5.46 0.62
N LYS A 9 -7.12 6.22 0.48
CA LYS A 9 -6.35 6.25 -0.77
C LYS A 9 -5.68 4.92 -1.06
N VAL A 10 -5.12 4.29 -0.04
CA VAL A 10 -4.51 2.97 -0.19
C VAL A 10 -5.56 1.95 -0.62
N LYS A 11 -6.71 1.93 0.05
CA LYS A 11 -7.79 1.03 -0.30
C LYS A 11 -8.25 1.28 -1.74
N HIS A 12 -8.39 2.54 -2.11
CA HIS A 12 -8.84 2.91 -3.45
C HIS A 12 -7.90 2.35 -4.52
N PHE A 13 -6.60 2.56 -4.39
CA PHE A 13 -5.70 2.08 -5.43
C PHE A 13 -5.52 0.56 -5.40
N LEU A 14 -5.66 -0.08 -4.24
CA LEU A 14 -5.61 -1.54 -4.19
C LEU A 14 -6.78 -2.14 -4.99
N ILE A 15 -7.95 -1.54 -4.89
CA ILE A 15 -9.12 -2.01 -5.62
C ILE A 15 -9.03 -1.64 -7.10
N GLU A 16 -8.75 -0.38 -7.40
CA GLU A 16 -8.83 0.14 -8.78
C GLU A 16 -7.61 -0.21 -9.63
N GLU A 17 -6.42 -0.20 -9.04
CA GLU A 17 -5.19 -0.41 -9.81
C GLU A 17 -4.71 -1.85 -9.76
N LEU A 18 -4.88 -2.53 -8.62
CA LEU A 18 -4.40 -3.89 -8.44
C LEU A 18 -5.52 -4.93 -8.42
N GLU A 19 -6.76 -4.49 -8.52
CA GLU A 19 -7.94 -5.37 -8.58
C GLU A 19 -8.03 -6.32 -7.39
N ILE A 20 -7.69 -5.82 -6.20
CA ILE A 20 -7.78 -6.59 -4.96
C ILE A 20 -9.22 -6.53 -4.44
N ASP A 21 -9.75 -7.67 -4.01
CA ASP A 21 -11.09 -7.72 -3.45
C ASP A 21 -11.16 -6.93 -2.13
N GLU A 22 -12.22 -6.18 -1.94
CA GLU A 22 -12.39 -5.33 -0.77
C GLU A 22 -12.34 -6.12 0.55
N ASP A 23 -12.89 -7.33 0.58
CA ASP A 23 -12.89 -8.16 1.79
C ASP A 23 -11.51 -8.66 2.18
N LYS A 24 -10.51 -8.50 1.32
CA LYS A 24 -9.12 -8.83 1.65
C LYS A 24 -8.34 -7.61 2.16
N ILE A 25 -8.99 -6.44 2.20
CA ILE A 25 -8.34 -5.19 2.58
C ILE A 25 -8.73 -4.82 4.00
N TYR A 26 -7.89 -5.19 4.97
CA TYR A 26 -8.07 -4.86 6.39
C TYR A 26 -6.68 -4.74 7.03
N PRO A 27 -6.56 -4.07 8.19
CA PRO A 27 -5.24 -3.71 8.74
C PRO A 27 -4.29 -4.89 8.95
N GLU A 28 -4.80 -6.04 9.35
CA GLU A 28 -3.97 -7.21 9.64
C GLU A 28 -3.68 -8.04 8.39
N ALA A 29 -4.27 -7.68 7.24
CA ALA A 29 -4.06 -8.43 6.01
C ALA A 29 -2.60 -8.34 5.57
N ARG A 30 -2.02 -9.46 5.20
CA ARG A 30 -0.65 -9.51 4.72
C ARG A 30 -0.64 -9.29 3.23
N LEU A 31 0.25 -8.39 2.79
CA LEU A 31 0.28 -7.99 1.38
C LEU A 31 0.56 -9.17 0.44
N LYS A 32 1.51 -10.01 0.80
CA LYS A 32 1.88 -11.15 -0.05
C LYS A 32 0.95 -12.32 0.10
N GLU A 33 0.63 -12.69 1.35
CA GLU A 33 -0.09 -13.92 1.63
C GLU A 33 -1.59 -13.79 1.50
N ASP A 34 -2.16 -12.68 1.95
CA ASP A 34 -3.61 -12.49 1.96
C ASP A 34 -4.11 -11.76 0.70
N MET A 35 -3.35 -10.80 0.22
CA MET A 35 -3.72 -10.03 -0.98
C MET A 35 -3.07 -10.52 -2.26
N ASN A 36 -2.18 -11.50 -2.16
CA ASN A 36 -1.49 -12.07 -3.32
C ASN A 36 -0.64 -11.05 -4.08
N ILE A 37 -0.12 -10.06 -3.39
CA ILE A 37 0.76 -9.06 -4.00
C ILE A 37 2.17 -9.63 -4.03
N ASP A 38 2.76 -9.77 -5.21
CA ASP A 38 4.11 -10.29 -5.35
C ASP A 38 5.13 -9.17 -5.63
N SER A 39 6.39 -9.53 -5.81
CA SER A 39 7.45 -8.55 -6.00
C SER A 39 7.33 -7.77 -7.31
N LEU A 40 6.67 -8.33 -8.32
CA LEU A 40 6.40 -7.63 -9.56
C LEU A 40 5.37 -6.51 -9.35
N ASP A 41 4.39 -6.77 -8.50
CA ASP A 41 3.39 -5.76 -8.16
C ASP A 41 4.01 -4.61 -7.36
N PHE A 42 5.10 -4.85 -6.62
CA PHE A 42 5.77 -3.79 -5.88
C PHE A 42 6.26 -2.67 -6.78
N VAL A 43 6.67 -3.00 -7.99
CA VAL A 43 7.11 -1.99 -8.97
C VAL A 43 5.94 -1.07 -9.32
N ASP A 44 4.77 -1.65 -9.54
CA ASP A 44 3.56 -0.87 -9.82
C ASP A 44 3.16 -0.04 -8.61
N ILE A 45 3.27 -0.60 -7.41
CA ILE A 45 2.92 0.11 -6.18
C ILE A 45 3.81 1.34 -5.98
N VAL A 46 5.09 1.24 -6.31
CA VAL A 46 6.01 2.38 -6.23
C VAL A 46 5.50 3.55 -7.09
N VAL A 47 5.09 3.25 -8.32
CA VAL A 47 4.56 4.26 -9.23
C VAL A 47 3.24 4.83 -8.73
N ILE A 48 2.37 3.97 -8.25
CA ILE A 48 1.03 4.36 -7.76
C ILE A 48 1.17 5.25 -6.51
N VAL A 49 2.05 4.90 -5.59
CA VAL A 49 2.27 5.68 -4.37
C VAL A 49 2.80 7.07 -4.71
N ASP A 50 3.70 7.17 -5.68
CA ASP A 50 4.20 8.47 -6.14
C ASP A 50 3.04 9.32 -6.69
N LYS A 51 2.16 8.69 -7.47
CA LYS A 51 1.02 9.36 -8.07
C LYS A 51 0.00 9.84 -7.01
N TYR A 52 -0.28 9.00 -6.01
CA TYR A 52 -1.32 9.30 -5.02
C TYR A 52 -0.83 10.15 -3.85
N PHE A 53 0.43 9.99 -3.45
CA PHE A 53 0.95 10.60 -2.23
C PHE A 53 2.10 11.58 -2.47
N GLY A 54 2.69 11.56 -3.65
CA GLY A 54 3.71 12.53 -4.03
C GLY A 54 5.09 12.28 -3.45
N PHE A 55 5.41 11.05 -3.05
CA PHE A 55 6.76 10.71 -2.64
C PHE A 55 7.19 9.40 -3.30
N LYS A 56 8.50 9.15 -3.35
CA LYS A 56 9.03 7.96 -4.01
C LYS A 56 9.28 6.86 -2.98
N LEU A 57 8.45 5.81 -3.06
CA LEU A 57 8.62 4.61 -2.27
C LEU A 57 9.70 3.75 -2.91
N LYS A 58 10.62 3.23 -2.10
CA LYS A 58 11.66 2.33 -2.60
C LYS A 58 11.18 0.89 -2.49
N ALA A 59 11.36 0.12 -3.57
CA ALA A 59 10.93 -1.27 -3.60
C ALA A 59 11.58 -2.10 -2.48
N GLU A 60 12.84 -1.82 -2.16
CA GLU A 60 13.55 -2.53 -1.10
C GLU A 60 12.95 -2.26 0.28
N GLU A 61 12.29 -1.11 0.48
CA GLU A 61 11.60 -0.82 1.73
C GLU A 61 10.31 -1.62 1.84
N MET A 62 9.70 -1.96 0.70
CA MET A 62 8.51 -2.82 0.68
C MET A 62 8.80 -4.21 1.23
N ALA A 63 10.03 -4.69 1.07
CA ALA A 63 10.39 -6.02 1.55
C ALA A 63 10.26 -6.15 3.07
N GLY A 64 10.36 -5.04 3.81
CA GLY A 64 10.19 -5.04 5.25
C GLY A 64 8.76 -4.82 5.71
N ILE A 65 7.85 -4.62 4.78
CA ILE A 65 6.44 -4.36 5.08
C ILE A 65 5.65 -5.66 4.89
N ASP A 66 4.97 -6.11 5.93
CA ASP A 66 4.22 -7.38 5.91
C ASP A 66 2.71 -7.12 5.81
N THR A 67 2.16 -6.31 6.69
CA THR A 67 0.72 -6.07 6.75
C THR A 67 0.32 -4.74 6.15
N LEU A 68 -0.97 -4.61 5.86
CA LEU A 68 -1.53 -3.34 5.37
C LEU A 68 -1.33 -2.22 6.38
N ALA A 69 -1.50 -2.51 7.67
CA ALA A 69 -1.28 -1.50 8.72
C ALA A 69 0.15 -0.96 8.67
N GLN A 70 1.13 -1.84 8.51
CA GLN A 70 2.53 -1.44 8.38
C GLN A 70 2.76 -0.59 7.14
N PHE A 71 2.10 -0.92 6.05
CA PHE A 71 2.19 -0.16 4.81
C PHE A 71 1.65 1.26 5.01
N CYS A 72 0.50 1.38 5.65
CA CYS A 72 -0.09 2.69 5.96
C CYS A 72 0.77 3.48 6.94
N ASP A 73 1.36 2.81 7.94
CA ASP A 73 2.30 3.44 8.87
C ASP A 73 3.49 4.03 8.13
N TYR A 74 4.03 3.28 7.18
CA TYR A 74 5.15 3.73 6.38
C TYR A 74 4.78 4.99 5.59
N ILE A 75 3.64 4.97 4.91
CA ILE A 75 3.18 6.12 4.13
C ILE A 75 2.97 7.34 5.04
N GLU A 76 2.34 7.13 6.19
CA GLU A 76 2.10 8.20 7.14
C GLU A 76 3.39 8.88 7.58
N SER A 77 4.44 8.09 7.81
CA SER A 77 5.74 8.62 8.21
C SER A 77 6.39 9.47 7.11
N LYS A 78 6.02 9.24 5.86
CA LYS A 78 6.61 9.96 4.71
C LYS A 78 5.83 11.23 4.34
N VAL A 79 4.52 11.25 4.57
CA VAL A 79 3.68 12.38 4.16
C VAL A 79 3.34 13.33 5.32
N ASN A 80 3.71 12.97 6.54
CA ASN A 80 3.56 13.82 7.71
C ASN A 80 4.96 14.23 8.28
#